data_fcaf4f0c5e60691a73f8dba4ca2ff637
#
_entry.id   fcaf4f0c5e60691a73f8dba4ca2ff637
#
_cell.length_a   1.000
_cell.length_b   1.000
_cell.length_c   1.000
_cell.angle_alpha   90.00
_cell.angle_beta   90.00
_cell.angle_gamma   90.00
#
_symmetry.space_group_name_H-M   'P 1'
#
loop_
_entity.id
_entity.type
_entity.pdbx_description
1 polymer ?
#
loop_
_entity_poly.entity_id
_entity_poly.type
_entity_poly.pdbx_seq_one_letter_code
_entity_poly.pdbx_strand_id
1 'polypeptide(L)'
;MAHIKVVRRSMRPEEWTQLRFGWLKRHIYSKKWEIKNLMIRDARQISEMNFDYYSDDYRPLNKGDMYFTPDGTAFIKADVDIPQDMQGEELWFSLKTAAEICVKINGKYVGGVDPNRERMLISPYINDKKTLHFDMMGYNRSKPDDERNPESLSVRGCRQIFEGAYICTVNHAVQDLVWDFELLLDIANSDLFNEDYRAFLNRELNNAMNFIDFDADELTGVDDAKKYIDEVIYANDTYKGTGDVALIAHSHLDIAYYWRRIHAVQKNLRTVLIQLRLMDKYPDFKYTHTQPYVYETLEKYYPDVFAELKQKVANGQFEPVGAMYVEPDCNIPNAESLVRQCLYGQQTYKRMFGKTVNNAWLPDVFGNSWILPQILKKSGVDYFVSNKMSTWNDTNRFPHNNFIWKGIDGSSVYACVPPTHFITWNAPSQIQENWEAYIDKDQGGQTMNMFGYGDGGSGCTEEMI
;
A
#
# COMPACT_ATOMS: atom_id res chain seq x y z
N MET A 1 7.27 21.35 51.58
CA MET A 1 7.79 20.50 50.50
C MET A 1 6.86 19.31 50.36
N ALA A 2 6.08 19.25 49.29
CA ALA A 2 5.21 18.12 49.03
C ALA A 2 6.06 16.96 48.53
N HIS A 3 6.13 15.88 49.31
CA HIS A 3 6.74 14.63 48.87
C HIS A 3 5.89 14.02 47.76
N ILE A 4 6.28 14.23 46.53
CA ILE A 4 5.75 13.47 45.38
C ILE A 4 6.24 12.03 45.56
N LYS A 5 5.37 11.16 46.05
CA LYS A 5 5.60 9.70 45.99
C LYS A 5 5.55 9.32 44.51
N VAL A 6 6.69 9.21 43.85
CA VAL A 6 6.80 8.53 42.57
C VAL A 6 6.57 7.05 42.84
N VAL A 7 5.33 6.60 42.69
CA VAL A 7 5.02 5.16 42.68
C VAL A 7 5.58 4.62 41.38
N ARG A 8 6.79 4.04 41.40
CA ARG A 8 7.32 3.23 40.33
C ARG A 8 6.47 1.96 40.24
N ARG A 9 5.53 1.96 39.33
CA ARG A 9 4.76 0.76 38.98
C ARG A 9 5.71 -0.16 38.21
N SER A 10 5.77 -1.45 38.57
CA SER A 10 6.40 -2.46 37.73
C SER A 10 5.66 -2.54 36.41
N MET A 11 6.38 -2.69 35.29
CA MET A 11 5.78 -2.91 33.99
C MET A 11 5.03 -4.24 33.96
N ARG A 12 3.85 -4.25 33.35
CA ARG A 12 3.14 -5.49 33.11
C ARG A 12 3.84 -6.28 31.97
N PRO A 13 3.63 -7.60 31.89
CA PRO A 13 4.23 -8.41 30.83
C PRO A 13 3.97 -7.85 29.42
N GLU A 14 2.75 -7.37 29.16
CA GLU A 14 2.35 -6.81 27.86
C GLU A 14 3.16 -5.53 27.54
N GLU A 15 3.33 -4.65 28.52
CA GLU A 15 4.11 -3.41 28.35
C GLU A 15 5.60 -3.73 28.10
N TRP A 16 6.10 -4.77 28.76
CA TRP A 16 7.46 -5.25 28.58
C TRP A 16 7.68 -5.90 27.20
N THR A 17 6.72 -6.68 26.72
CA THR A 17 6.72 -7.26 25.36
C THR A 17 6.74 -6.16 24.32
N GLN A 18 5.89 -5.14 24.44
CA GLN A 18 5.84 -4.00 23.52
C GLN A 18 7.17 -3.23 23.46
N LEU A 19 7.81 -3.01 24.61
CA LEU A 19 9.11 -2.33 24.65
C LEU A 19 10.18 -3.14 23.93
N ARG A 20 10.29 -4.45 24.20
CA ARG A 20 11.25 -5.35 23.57
C ARG A 20 10.98 -5.51 22.08
N PHE A 21 9.71 -5.53 21.68
CA PHE A 21 9.32 -5.53 20.28
C PHE A 21 9.84 -4.27 19.54
N GLY A 22 9.76 -3.11 20.19
CA GLY A 22 10.37 -1.89 19.67
C GLY A 22 11.91 -1.99 19.54
N TRP A 23 12.59 -2.77 20.38
CA TRP A 23 14.02 -3.06 20.24
C TRP A 23 14.28 -4.01 19.08
N LEU A 24 13.51 -5.10 18.96
CA LEU A 24 13.64 -6.08 17.88
C LEU A 24 13.56 -5.42 16.50
N LYS A 25 12.62 -4.52 16.29
CA LYS A 25 12.48 -3.75 15.03
C LYS A 25 13.74 -3.00 14.60
N ARG A 26 14.58 -2.57 15.55
CA ARG A 26 15.83 -1.86 15.24
C ARG A 26 16.90 -2.77 14.65
N HIS A 27 16.77 -4.09 14.79
CA HIS A 27 17.71 -5.09 14.31
C HIS A 27 17.33 -5.69 12.95
N ILE A 28 16.26 -5.17 12.29
CA ILE A 28 15.90 -5.58 10.93
C ILE A 28 17.03 -5.32 9.95
N TYR A 29 17.79 -4.23 10.13
CA TYR A 29 18.94 -3.93 9.28
C TYR A 29 20.21 -4.47 9.94
N SER A 30 20.88 -5.43 9.26
CA SER A 30 22.16 -5.97 9.74
C SER A 30 23.34 -5.05 9.39
N LYS A 31 23.28 -4.37 8.23
CA LYS A 31 24.24 -3.33 7.84
C LYS A 31 23.50 -2.15 7.24
N LYS A 32 24.05 -0.94 7.47
CA LYS A 32 23.48 0.30 6.92
C LYS A 32 24.59 1.27 6.56
N TRP A 33 24.73 1.56 5.27
CA TRP A 33 25.73 2.46 4.72
C TRP A 33 25.09 3.71 4.12
N GLU A 34 25.49 4.90 4.56
CA GLU A 34 24.92 6.18 4.16
C GLU A 34 25.42 6.64 2.79
N ILE A 35 24.51 7.00 1.90
CA ILE A 35 24.80 7.61 0.60
C ILE A 35 25.05 9.12 0.83
N LYS A 36 26.28 9.58 0.59
CA LYS A 36 26.71 10.95 0.92
C LYS A 36 26.70 11.95 -0.24
N ASN A 37 26.60 11.51 -1.47
CA ASN A 37 26.74 12.38 -2.69
C ASN A 37 25.44 12.62 -3.38
N LEU A 38 24.33 12.73 -2.62
CA LEU A 38 23.05 13.03 -3.22
C LEU A 38 23.00 14.48 -3.70
N MET A 39 22.47 14.66 -4.88
CA MET A 39 22.25 15.96 -5.51
C MET A 39 20.75 16.09 -5.83
N ILE A 40 20.15 17.25 -5.54
CA ILE A 40 18.72 17.52 -5.76
C ILE A 40 18.50 18.74 -6.63
N ARG A 41 17.46 18.68 -7.46
CA ARG A 41 16.96 19.82 -8.24
C ARG A 41 15.44 19.87 -8.14
N ASP A 42 14.94 20.96 -7.60
CA ASP A 42 13.50 21.19 -7.43
C ASP A 42 12.88 21.71 -8.74
N ALA A 43 11.62 21.34 -8.98
CA ALA A 43 10.87 21.72 -10.18
C ALA A 43 9.36 21.83 -9.91
N ARG A 44 8.69 22.53 -10.80
CA ARG A 44 7.24 22.50 -10.93
C ARG A 44 6.84 21.67 -12.15
N GLN A 45 5.96 20.71 -11.97
CA GLN A 45 5.43 19.96 -13.10
C GLN A 45 4.40 20.78 -13.88
N ILE A 46 4.63 20.99 -15.17
CA ILE A 46 3.78 21.79 -16.08
C ILE A 46 2.79 20.91 -16.83
N SER A 47 3.26 19.77 -17.34
CA SER A 47 2.44 18.72 -17.93
C SER A 47 3.02 17.36 -17.55
N GLU A 48 2.47 16.27 -18.06
CA GLU A 48 2.81 14.90 -17.67
C GLU A 48 4.31 14.60 -17.66
N MET A 49 5.06 15.15 -18.63
CA MET A 49 6.51 14.93 -18.77
C MET A 49 7.32 16.22 -18.88
N ASN A 50 6.71 17.39 -18.68
CA ASN A 50 7.39 18.67 -18.74
C ASN A 50 7.48 19.31 -17.37
N PHE A 51 8.68 19.81 -17.06
CA PHE A 51 9.02 20.37 -15.77
C PHE A 51 9.68 21.74 -15.95
N ASP A 52 9.26 22.69 -15.15
CA ASP A 52 9.89 24.00 -15.00
C ASP A 52 10.80 23.92 -13.78
N TYR A 53 12.10 23.95 -14.05
CA TYR A 53 13.12 23.81 -13.01
C TYR A 53 13.37 25.15 -12.34
N TYR A 54 13.46 25.18 -11.01
CA TYR A 54 13.73 26.40 -10.26
C TYR A 54 15.20 26.83 -10.33
N SER A 55 16.10 25.94 -10.77
CA SER A 55 17.52 26.19 -11.02
C SER A 55 18.00 25.31 -12.17
N ASP A 56 18.98 25.78 -12.94
CA ASP A 56 19.64 24.99 -13.97
C ASP A 56 20.53 23.89 -13.37
N ASP A 57 21.06 24.13 -12.17
CA ASP A 57 22.00 23.23 -11.52
C ASP A 57 21.35 22.41 -10.38
N TYR A 58 21.90 21.23 -10.16
CA TYR A 58 21.67 20.43 -8.98
C TYR A 58 22.47 20.99 -7.78
N ARG A 59 21.86 21.04 -6.62
CA ARG A 59 22.54 21.34 -5.35
C ARG A 59 22.76 20.10 -4.53
N PRO A 60 23.78 20.04 -3.64
CA PRO A 60 23.95 18.98 -2.68
C PRO A 60 22.68 18.81 -1.80
N LEU A 61 22.38 17.56 -1.46
CA LEU A 61 21.33 17.22 -0.50
C LEU A 61 21.98 16.51 0.69
N ASN A 62 22.09 17.23 1.82
CA ASN A 62 22.73 16.73 3.02
C ASN A 62 21.70 16.41 4.10
N LYS A 63 22.01 15.51 5.00
CA LYS A 63 21.20 15.21 6.17
C LYS A 63 20.94 16.47 6.99
N GLY A 64 19.66 16.71 7.30
CA GLY A 64 19.18 17.92 7.95
C GLY A 64 18.68 19.02 6.98
N ASP A 65 18.95 18.89 5.67
CA ASP A 65 18.43 19.85 4.69
C ASP A 65 16.92 19.68 4.53
N MET A 66 16.26 20.79 4.26
CA MET A 66 14.88 20.75 3.78
C MET A 66 14.87 20.41 2.29
N TYR A 67 14.02 19.49 1.92
CA TYR A 67 13.83 19.06 0.54
C TYR A 67 12.35 18.88 0.21
N PHE A 68 12.00 18.93 -1.08
CA PHE A 68 10.65 19.03 -1.60
C PHE A 68 9.85 20.26 -1.11
N THR A 69 9.47 21.11 -2.03
CA THR A 69 8.46 22.14 -1.77
C THR A 69 7.07 21.53 -1.71
N PRO A 70 6.11 22.13 -1.00
CA PRO A 70 4.70 21.73 -1.07
C PRO A 70 4.19 21.75 -2.52
N ASP A 71 3.42 20.73 -2.91
CA ASP A 71 2.93 20.52 -4.29
C ASP A 71 4.06 20.55 -5.35
N GLY A 72 5.28 20.22 -4.90
CA GLY A 72 6.49 20.27 -5.72
C GLY A 72 6.97 18.92 -6.20
N THR A 73 7.66 18.93 -7.32
CA THR A 73 8.43 17.79 -7.83
C THR A 73 9.92 18.06 -7.62
N ALA A 74 10.68 17.02 -7.28
CA ALA A 74 12.13 17.12 -7.24
C ALA A 74 12.77 15.92 -7.91
N PHE A 75 13.95 16.17 -8.48
CA PHE A 75 14.83 15.17 -9.07
C PHE A 75 16.05 14.99 -8.17
N ILE A 76 16.33 13.76 -7.77
CA ILE A 76 17.47 13.42 -6.94
C ILE A 76 18.35 12.45 -7.70
N LYS A 77 19.66 12.64 -7.67
CA LYS A 77 20.62 11.73 -8.27
C LYS A 77 21.77 11.42 -7.34
N ALA A 78 22.34 10.25 -7.49
CA ALA A 78 23.58 9.83 -6.81
C ALA A 78 24.31 8.76 -7.60
N ASP A 79 25.63 8.81 -7.55
CA ASP A 79 26.49 7.73 -7.98
C ASP A 79 26.99 7.00 -6.72
N VAL A 80 26.69 5.71 -6.62
CA VAL A 80 26.91 4.92 -5.40
C VAL A 80 27.81 3.74 -5.71
N ASP A 81 29.01 3.75 -5.15
CA ASP A 81 29.90 2.57 -5.14
C ASP A 81 29.46 1.64 -4.01
N ILE A 82 29.22 0.38 -4.34
CA ILE A 82 28.81 -0.61 -3.34
C ILE A 82 29.99 -0.87 -2.38
N PRO A 83 29.80 -0.70 -1.06
CA PRO A 83 30.84 -0.97 -0.07
C PRO A 83 31.38 -2.40 -0.20
N GLN A 84 32.70 -2.56 -0.02
CA GLN A 84 33.34 -3.84 -0.23
C GLN A 84 32.80 -4.94 0.69
N ASP A 85 32.48 -4.60 1.91
CA ASP A 85 31.90 -5.49 2.93
C ASP A 85 30.40 -5.82 2.73
N MET A 86 29.78 -5.24 1.70
CA MET A 86 28.40 -5.50 1.29
C MET A 86 28.31 -6.16 -0.10
N GLN A 87 29.44 -6.38 -0.78
CA GLN A 87 29.44 -7.01 -2.10
C GLN A 87 29.06 -8.49 -1.99
N GLY A 88 28.12 -8.91 -2.84
CA GLY A 88 27.59 -10.29 -2.86
C GLY A 88 26.47 -10.55 -1.86
N GLU A 89 26.10 -9.57 -1.05
CA GLU A 89 24.94 -9.64 -0.17
C GLU A 89 23.65 -9.19 -0.87
N GLU A 90 22.50 -9.52 -0.32
CA GLU A 90 21.22 -8.97 -0.75
C GLU A 90 21.10 -7.51 -0.28
N LEU A 91 21.03 -6.58 -1.24
CA LEU A 91 21.07 -5.16 -0.98
C LEU A 91 19.71 -4.48 -1.19
N TRP A 92 19.43 -3.58 -0.28
CA TRP A 92 18.24 -2.75 -0.28
C TRP A 92 18.62 -1.27 -0.30
N PHE A 93 17.83 -0.46 -1.03
CA PHE A 93 17.86 0.99 -0.91
C PHE A 93 16.82 1.41 0.12
N SER A 94 17.19 2.27 1.06
CA SER A 94 16.29 2.80 2.10
C SER A 94 16.33 4.32 2.12
N LEU A 95 15.15 4.92 2.10
CA LEU A 95 14.94 6.37 2.19
C LEU A 95 13.61 6.65 2.89
N LYS A 96 13.69 7.15 4.12
CA LYS A 96 12.50 7.62 4.83
C LYS A 96 12.06 8.97 4.28
N THR A 97 10.85 9.04 3.78
CA THR A 97 10.32 10.23 3.10
C THR A 97 8.80 10.34 3.29
N ALA A 98 8.28 11.57 3.26
CA ALA A 98 6.85 11.82 3.10
C ALA A 98 6.47 12.08 1.63
N ALA A 99 7.47 12.20 0.72
CA ALA A 99 7.25 12.29 -0.71
C ALA A 99 7.05 10.91 -1.35
N GLU A 100 6.51 10.90 -2.54
CA GLU A 100 6.27 9.71 -3.36
C GLU A 100 7.33 9.66 -4.46
N ILE A 101 8.29 8.76 -4.35
CA ILE A 101 9.50 8.75 -5.17
C ILE A 101 9.56 7.50 -6.05
N CYS A 102 9.67 7.70 -7.37
CA CYS A 102 10.04 6.66 -8.33
C CYS A 102 11.56 6.59 -8.44
N VAL A 103 12.11 5.40 -8.50
CA VAL A 103 13.56 5.15 -8.53
C VAL A 103 13.96 4.49 -9.84
N LYS A 104 14.99 5.06 -10.49
CA LYS A 104 15.75 4.43 -11.55
C LYS A 104 17.13 4.04 -11.05
N ILE A 105 17.62 2.89 -11.50
CA ILE A 105 19.01 2.48 -11.34
C ILE A 105 19.56 2.18 -12.72
N ASN A 106 20.69 2.79 -13.07
CA ASN A 106 21.34 2.62 -14.38
C ASN A 106 20.39 2.86 -15.57
N GLY A 107 19.47 3.84 -15.43
CA GLY A 107 18.52 4.26 -16.45
C GLY A 107 17.22 3.44 -16.52
N LYS A 108 17.06 2.37 -15.75
CA LYS A 108 15.83 1.56 -15.69
C LYS A 108 15.00 1.90 -14.48
N TYR A 109 13.69 1.98 -14.63
CA TYR A 109 12.75 2.07 -13.51
C TYR A 109 12.73 0.74 -12.74
N VAL A 110 13.01 0.79 -11.45
CA VAL A 110 13.20 -0.41 -10.64
C VAL A 110 12.20 -0.53 -9.49
N GLY A 111 11.64 0.57 -9.02
CA GLY A 111 10.69 0.61 -7.92
C GLY A 111 10.40 2.02 -7.43
N GLY A 112 10.02 2.12 -6.18
CA GLY A 112 9.77 3.39 -5.52
C GLY A 112 9.75 3.26 -4.01
N VAL A 113 9.85 4.42 -3.35
CA VAL A 113 9.66 4.60 -1.91
C VAL A 113 8.62 5.68 -1.66
N ASP A 114 7.91 5.58 -0.57
CA ASP A 114 6.85 6.50 -0.20
C ASP A 114 6.62 6.47 1.34
N PRO A 115 5.68 7.28 1.89
CA PRO A 115 5.41 7.30 3.32
C PRO A 115 5.06 5.94 3.95
N ASN A 116 4.61 4.99 3.15
CA ASN A 116 4.16 3.67 3.60
C ASN A 116 5.24 2.59 3.45
N ARG A 117 6.34 2.89 2.72
CA ARG A 117 7.47 1.98 2.52
C ARG A 117 8.76 2.74 2.28
N GLU A 118 9.66 2.59 3.21
CA GLU A 118 10.93 3.31 3.19
C GLU A 118 12.07 2.56 2.49
N ARG A 119 11.83 1.33 1.99
CA ARG A 119 12.89 0.50 1.39
C ARG A 119 12.40 -0.27 0.17
N MET A 120 13.35 -0.60 -0.69
CA MET A 120 13.14 -1.45 -1.86
C MET A 120 14.37 -2.30 -2.16
N LEU A 121 14.16 -3.52 -2.64
CA LEU A 121 15.24 -4.44 -3.04
C LEU A 121 15.93 -3.92 -4.31
N ILE A 122 17.27 -3.86 -4.30
CA ILE A 122 18.06 -3.36 -5.42
C ILE A 122 19.01 -4.42 -6.01
N SER A 123 19.28 -5.52 -5.32
CA SER A 123 20.17 -6.59 -5.79
C SER A 123 19.89 -7.06 -7.22
N PRO A 124 18.64 -7.22 -7.68
CA PRO A 124 18.35 -7.64 -9.07
C PRO A 124 18.84 -6.67 -10.15
N TYR A 125 19.21 -5.43 -9.78
CA TYR A 125 19.57 -4.35 -10.71
C TYR A 125 21.04 -3.97 -10.63
N ILE A 126 21.84 -4.64 -9.79
CA ILE A 126 23.26 -4.30 -9.56
C ILE A 126 24.10 -4.74 -10.77
N ASN A 127 23.82 -5.92 -11.35
CA ASN A 127 24.65 -6.55 -12.37
C ASN A 127 26.15 -6.53 -11.96
N ASP A 128 27.05 -6.66 -12.92
CA ASP A 128 28.52 -6.62 -12.66
C ASP A 128 29.07 -5.18 -12.47
N LYS A 129 28.20 -4.18 -12.30
CA LYS A 129 28.61 -2.79 -12.14
C LYS A 129 29.01 -2.50 -10.70
N LYS A 130 30.19 -1.90 -10.52
CA LYS A 130 30.65 -1.44 -9.21
C LYS A 130 29.94 -0.18 -8.73
N THR A 131 29.56 0.70 -9.68
CA THR A 131 28.87 1.96 -9.40
C THR A 131 27.41 1.90 -9.88
N LEU A 132 26.48 2.23 -9.03
CA LEU A 132 25.06 2.36 -9.34
C LEU A 132 24.70 3.83 -9.55
N HIS A 133 24.11 4.15 -10.70
CA HIS A 133 23.61 5.48 -11.01
C HIS A 133 22.13 5.55 -10.61
N PHE A 134 21.83 6.26 -9.51
CA PHE A 134 20.46 6.51 -9.06
C PHE A 134 19.93 7.79 -9.71
N ASP A 135 18.77 7.69 -10.33
CA ASP A 135 17.93 8.82 -10.74
C ASP A 135 16.54 8.64 -10.10
N MET A 136 16.14 9.60 -9.32
CA MET A 136 14.88 9.54 -8.59
C MET A 136 14.03 10.76 -8.95
N MET A 137 12.74 10.54 -9.12
CA MET A 137 11.74 11.59 -9.33
C MET A 137 10.68 11.46 -8.25
N GLY A 138 10.52 12.49 -7.46
CA GLY A 138 9.55 12.49 -6.37
C GLY A 138 8.56 13.64 -6.47
N TYR A 139 7.37 13.40 -5.93
CA TYR A 139 6.32 14.39 -5.76
C TYR A 139 5.92 14.49 -4.29
N ASN A 140 5.84 15.70 -3.78
CA ASN A 140 5.37 16.02 -2.44
C ASN A 140 3.99 16.66 -2.51
N ARG A 141 2.95 15.89 -2.17
CA ARG A 141 1.60 16.43 -2.08
C ARG A 141 1.46 17.37 -0.89
N SER A 142 0.69 18.46 -1.04
CA SER A 142 0.17 19.19 0.10
C SER A 142 -1.22 18.64 0.44
N LYS A 143 -1.37 18.15 1.67
CA LYS A 143 -2.66 17.73 2.20
C LYS A 143 -2.99 18.59 3.42
N PRO A 144 -4.22 19.15 3.56
CA PRO A 144 -4.63 19.82 4.78
C PRO A 144 -4.55 18.88 5.99
N ASP A 145 -4.22 19.39 7.17
CA ASP A 145 -4.25 18.63 8.43
C ASP A 145 -5.66 18.17 8.78
N ASP A 146 -6.64 19.00 8.47
CA ASP A 146 -8.06 18.68 8.62
C ASP A 146 -8.74 18.81 7.25
N GLU A 147 -9.24 17.70 6.73
CA GLU A 147 -9.96 17.66 5.44
C GLU A 147 -11.21 18.55 5.45
N ARG A 148 -11.76 18.85 6.63
CA ARG A 148 -12.90 19.76 6.83
C ARG A 148 -12.49 21.23 6.85
N ASN A 149 -11.20 21.51 6.98
CA ASN A 149 -10.62 22.85 6.91
C ASN A 149 -9.48 22.87 5.89
N PRO A 150 -9.77 23.12 4.59
CA PRO A 150 -8.77 23.12 3.51
C PRO A 150 -7.67 24.17 3.68
N GLU A 151 -7.87 25.18 4.53
CA GLU A 151 -6.86 26.20 4.83
C GLU A 151 -5.85 25.76 5.89
N SER A 152 -6.16 24.71 6.66
CA SER A 152 -5.23 24.10 7.60
C SER A 152 -4.21 23.21 6.86
N LEU A 153 -3.25 23.82 6.20
CA LEU A 153 -2.18 23.11 5.55
C LEU A 153 -1.30 22.41 6.59
N SER A 154 -1.23 21.08 6.49
CA SER A 154 -0.35 20.26 7.31
C SER A 154 1.09 20.74 7.20
N VAL A 155 1.65 21.15 8.32
CA VAL A 155 3.08 21.39 8.45
C VAL A 155 3.87 20.10 8.13
N ARG A 156 3.26 18.91 8.31
CA ARG A 156 3.85 17.61 7.98
C ARG A 156 3.98 17.39 6.47
N GLY A 157 3.04 17.83 5.66
CA GLY A 157 3.13 17.77 4.19
C GLY A 157 4.01 18.87 3.59
N CYS A 158 4.28 19.95 4.32
CA CYS A 158 4.94 21.14 3.78
C CYS A 158 6.45 21.22 4.04
N ARG A 159 6.96 20.47 5.02
CA ARG A 159 8.38 20.55 5.41
C ARG A 159 8.93 19.16 5.63
N GLN A 160 9.74 18.71 4.69
CA GLN A 160 10.45 17.45 4.83
C GLN A 160 11.92 17.74 5.12
N ILE A 161 12.40 17.18 6.22
CA ILE A 161 13.82 17.15 6.55
C ILE A 161 14.38 15.86 5.99
N PHE A 162 15.44 15.95 5.23
CA PHE A 162 16.15 14.79 4.73
C PHE A 162 16.89 14.09 5.88
N GLU A 163 16.49 12.86 6.20
CA GLU A 163 17.07 12.06 7.29
C GLU A 163 18.23 11.16 6.81
N GLY A 164 18.56 11.19 5.52
CA GLY A 164 19.56 10.34 4.88
C GLY A 164 18.96 9.29 3.98
N ALA A 165 19.76 8.80 3.03
CA ALA A 165 19.47 7.65 2.19
C ALA A 165 20.57 6.60 2.38
N TYR A 166 20.21 5.30 2.28
CA TYR A 166 21.11 4.23 2.68
C TYR A 166 21.06 3.07 1.71
N ILE A 167 22.21 2.39 1.55
CA ILE A 167 22.26 0.99 1.13
C ILE A 167 22.30 0.15 2.40
N CYS A 168 21.47 -0.87 2.48
CA CYS A 168 21.39 -1.72 3.67
C CYS A 168 21.20 -3.19 3.31
N THR A 169 21.50 -4.04 4.27
CA THR A 169 21.18 -5.47 4.26
C THR A 169 20.09 -5.75 5.30
N VAL A 170 19.22 -6.71 5.04
CA VAL A 170 18.11 -7.07 5.91
C VAL A 170 18.41 -8.41 6.57
N ASN A 171 18.22 -8.47 7.88
CA ASN A 171 18.17 -9.73 8.61
C ASN A 171 16.78 -10.33 8.49
N HIS A 172 16.60 -11.28 7.57
CA HIS A 172 15.30 -11.89 7.28
C HIS A 172 14.72 -12.64 8.48
N ALA A 173 15.54 -13.32 9.28
CA ALA A 173 15.04 -14.00 10.48
C ALA A 173 14.42 -13.02 11.48
N VAL A 174 15.07 -11.87 11.68
CA VAL A 174 14.51 -10.78 12.52
C VAL A 174 13.26 -10.18 11.89
N GLN A 175 13.27 -9.96 10.58
CA GLN A 175 12.11 -9.40 9.87
C GLN A 175 10.88 -10.32 9.98
N ASP A 176 11.06 -11.61 9.74
CA ASP A 176 9.97 -12.59 9.82
C ASP A 176 9.41 -12.67 11.24
N LEU A 177 10.28 -12.67 12.24
CA LEU A 177 9.86 -12.65 13.64
C LEU A 177 9.13 -11.34 13.99
N VAL A 178 9.55 -10.20 13.44
CA VAL A 178 8.84 -8.91 13.61
C VAL A 178 7.44 -9.00 13.03
N TRP A 179 7.25 -9.58 11.87
CA TRP A 179 5.93 -9.77 11.27
C TRP A 179 5.04 -10.70 12.09
N ASP A 180 5.56 -11.82 12.61
CA ASP A 180 4.82 -12.68 13.55
C ASP A 180 4.34 -11.88 14.77
N PHE A 181 5.23 -11.09 15.37
CA PHE A 181 4.85 -10.26 16.51
C PHE A 181 3.82 -9.19 16.15
N GLU A 182 3.92 -8.55 14.97
CA GLU A 182 2.93 -7.56 14.52
C GLU A 182 1.55 -8.16 14.42
N LEU A 183 1.42 -9.31 13.76
CA LEU A 183 0.14 -10.03 13.61
C LEU A 183 -0.43 -10.48 14.96
N LEU A 184 0.38 -11.13 15.78
CA LEU A 184 -0.06 -11.69 17.04
C LEU A 184 -0.37 -10.62 18.10
N LEU A 185 0.38 -9.50 18.12
CA LEU A 185 0.09 -8.35 18.97
C LEU A 185 -1.17 -7.60 18.53
N ASP A 186 -1.47 -7.54 17.24
CA ASP A 186 -2.74 -6.98 16.74
C ASP A 186 -3.93 -7.78 17.31
N ILE A 187 -3.87 -9.12 17.28
CA ILE A 187 -4.88 -9.98 17.89
C ILE A 187 -4.94 -9.76 19.40
N ALA A 188 -3.80 -9.79 20.08
CA ALA A 188 -3.72 -9.69 21.54
C ALA A 188 -4.26 -8.36 22.08
N ASN A 189 -4.18 -7.29 21.30
CA ASN A 189 -4.61 -5.94 21.69
C ASN A 189 -6.03 -5.57 21.22
N SER A 190 -6.69 -6.41 20.42
CA SER A 190 -8.01 -6.12 19.86
C SER A 190 -9.12 -6.80 20.62
N ASP A 191 -10.12 -6.03 21.08
CA ASP A 191 -11.31 -6.53 21.76
C ASP A 191 -12.26 -7.35 20.87
N LEU A 192 -11.98 -7.44 19.57
CA LEU A 192 -12.69 -8.28 18.62
C LEU A 192 -12.43 -9.79 18.82
N PHE A 193 -11.35 -10.13 19.54
CA PHE A 193 -10.99 -11.52 19.81
C PHE A 193 -11.33 -11.93 21.24
N ASN A 194 -11.51 -13.24 21.43
CA ASN A 194 -11.82 -13.85 22.72
C ASN A 194 -10.79 -13.46 23.79
N GLU A 195 -11.25 -13.11 25.01
CA GLU A 195 -10.40 -12.65 26.11
C GLU A 195 -9.38 -13.71 26.54
N ASP A 196 -9.78 -14.99 26.60
CA ASP A 196 -8.86 -16.07 26.98
C ASP A 196 -7.75 -16.26 25.93
N TYR A 197 -8.10 -16.08 24.65
CA TYR A 197 -7.12 -16.13 23.56
C TYR A 197 -6.14 -14.96 23.64
N ARG A 198 -6.62 -13.76 23.86
CA ARG A 198 -5.78 -12.57 24.04
C ARG A 198 -4.84 -12.71 25.25
N ALA A 199 -5.35 -13.23 26.36
CA ALA A 199 -4.55 -13.51 27.54
C ALA A 199 -3.48 -14.58 27.28
N PHE A 200 -3.83 -15.65 26.56
CA PHE A 200 -2.90 -16.66 26.07
C PHE A 200 -1.79 -16.03 25.21
N LEU A 201 -2.13 -15.26 24.18
CA LEU A 201 -1.17 -14.62 23.30
C LEU A 201 -0.23 -13.67 24.06
N ASN A 202 -0.75 -12.82 24.94
CA ASN A 202 0.07 -11.91 25.74
C ASN A 202 1.11 -12.66 26.59
N ARG A 203 0.73 -13.81 27.18
CA ARG A 203 1.65 -14.64 27.93
C ARG A 203 2.70 -15.29 27.04
N GLU A 204 2.29 -15.91 25.91
CA GLU A 204 3.21 -16.66 25.08
C GLU A 204 4.13 -15.76 24.26
N LEU A 205 3.68 -14.58 23.84
CA LEU A 205 4.55 -13.57 23.21
C LEU A 205 5.61 -13.05 24.18
N ASN A 206 5.27 -12.85 25.47
CA ASN A 206 6.27 -12.52 26.47
C ASN A 206 7.28 -13.65 26.68
N ASN A 207 6.83 -14.91 26.66
CA ASN A 207 7.70 -16.07 26.74
C ASN A 207 8.63 -16.17 25.52
N ALA A 208 8.12 -15.97 24.31
CA ALA A 208 8.92 -15.94 23.08
C ALA A 208 10.02 -14.86 23.13
N MET A 209 9.70 -13.66 23.62
CA MET A 209 10.70 -12.60 23.81
C MET A 209 11.80 -12.94 24.81
N ASN A 210 11.60 -13.90 25.69
CA ASN A 210 12.64 -14.29 26.69
C ASN A 210 13.75 -15.15 26.07
N PHE A 211 13.58 -15.68 24.86
CA PHE A 211 14.65 -16.36 24.13
C PHE A 211 15.67 -15.38 23.53
N ILE A 212 15.30 -14.11 23.34
CA ILE A 212 16.11 -13.11 22.63
C ILE A 212 17.02 -12.40 23.62
N ASP A 213 18.33 -12.47 23.39
CA ASP A 213 19.32 -11.69 24.14
C ASP A 213 19.62 -10.37 23.42
N PHE A 214 19.08 -9.28 23.96
CA PHE A 214 19.26 -7.92 23.47
C PHE A 214 20.53 -7.24 24.01
N ASP A 215 21.22 -7.84 24.98
CA ASP A 215 22.44 -7.30 25.59
C ASP A 215 23.72 -7.87 24.93
N ALA A 216 23.58 -8.88 24.09
CA ALA A 216 24.69 -9.42 23.32
C ALA A 216 25.18 -8.45 22.24
N ASP A 217 26.46 -8.54 21.85
CA ASP A 217 27.03 -7.72 20.75
C ASP A 217 26.27 -7.95 19.42
N GLU A 218 25.82 -9.17 19.17
CA GLU A 218 24.92 -9.55 18.09
C GLU A 218 23.65 -10.16 18.67
N LEU A 219 22.50 -9.82 18.07
CA LEU A 219 21.20 -10.34 18.53
C LEU A 219 21.16 -11.88 18.38
N THR A 220 20.89 -12.60 19.45
CA THR A 220 20.80 -14.07 19.46
C THR A 220 19.42 -14.54 19.95
N GLY A 221 19.10 -15.83 19.71
CA GLY A 221 17.84 -16.43 20.16
C GLY A 221 16.62 -16.13 19.27
N VAL A 222 16.80 -15.47 18.12
CA VAL A 222 15.71 -15.14 17.17
C VAL A 222 15.04 -16.41 16.63
N ASP A 223 15.84 -17.40 16.23
CA ASP A 223 15.34 -18.68 15.69
C ASP A 223 14.60 -19.49 16.78
N ASP A 224 15.08 -19.45 18.03
CA ASP A 224 14.42 -20.11 19.16
C ASP A 224 13.08 -19.45 19.48
N ALA A 225 13.01 -18.12 19.44
CA ALA A 225 11.76 -17.38 19.61
C ALA A 225 10.76 -17.71 18.47
N LYS A 226 11.21 -17.75 17.20
CA LYS A 226 10.37 -18.13 16.06
C LYS A 226 9.84 -19.56 16.22
N LYS A 227 10.71 -20.50 16.55
CA LYS A 227 10.34 -21.89 16.79
C LYS A 227 9.30 -22.00 17.91
N TYR A 228 9.48 -21.26 18.99
CA TYR A 228 8.51 -21.23 20.08
C TYR A 228 7.13 -20.74 19.61
N ILE A 229 7.07 -19.68 18.82
CA ILE A 229 5.82 -19.17 18.26
C ILE A 229 5.15 -20.24 17.39
N ASP A 230 5.91 -20.90 16.51
CA ASP A 230 5.38 -21.93 15.61
C ASP A 230 4.82 -23.14 16.40
N GLU A 231 5.54 -23.63 17.40
CA GLU A 231 5.16 -24.83 18.18
C GLU A 231 4.07 -24.57 19.22
N VAL A 232 4.01 -23.38 19.81
CA VAL A 232 3.12 -23.08 20.94
C VAL A 232 1.91 -22.24 20.52
N ILE A 233 2.07 -21.30 19.60
CA ILE A 233 1.00 -20.40 19.20
C ILE A 233 0.33 -20.89 17.91
N TYR A 234 1.07 -21.04 16.81
CA TYR A 234 0.48 -21.43 15.53
C TYR A 234 0.00 -22.88 15.48
N ALA A 235 0.65 -23.79 16.19
CA ALA A 235 0.18 -25.17 16.32
C ALA A 235 -1.02 -25.33 17.28
N ASN A 236 -1.48 -24.28 17.91
CA ASN A 236 -2.59 -24.33 18.88
C ASN A 236 -3.95 -24.33 18.18
N ASP A 237 -4.65 -25.46 18.23
CA ASP A 237 -5.95 -25.67 17.61
C ASP A 237 -7.16 -25.22 18.45
N THR A 238 -6.94 -24.70 19.65
CA THR A 238 -8.02 -24.36 20.60
C THR A 238 -8.89 -23.18 20.10
N TYR A 239 -8.25 -22.25 19.37
CA TYR A 239 -8.91 -21.04 18.91
C TYR A 239 -9.01 -21.05 17.38
N LYS A 240 -10.20 -21.39 16.87
CA LYS A 240 -10.46 -21.46 15.41
C LYS A 240 -11.37 -20.35 14.96
N GLY A 241 -11.06 -19.77 13.80
CA GLY A 241 -11.95 -18.85 13.13
C GLY A 241 -13.21 -19.55 12.61
N THR A 242 -14.31 -18.80 12.46
CA THR A 242 -15.61 -19.33 12.03
C THR A 242 -16.09 -18.72 10.70
N GLY A 243 -15.31 -17.84 10.08
CA GLY A 243 -15.68 -17.10 8.88
C GLY A 243 -14.81 -17.43 7.67
N ASP A 244 -15.28 -16.98 6.51
CA ASP A 244 -14.56 -17.06 5.24
C ASP A 244 -14.49 -15.65 4.62
N VAL A 245 -13.28 -15.12 4.45
CA VAL A 245 -13.02 -13.77 3.96
C VAL A 245 -12.14 -13.83 2.72
N ALA A 246 -12.64 -13.36 1.58
CA ALA A 246 -11.86 -13.19 0.36
C ALA A 246 -10.99 -11.93 0.50
N LEU A 247 -9.68 -12.10 0.52
CA LEU A 247 -8.70 -11.02 0.59
C LEU A 247 -8.35 -10.55 -0.82
N ILE A 248 -8.66 -9.28 -1.15
CA ILE A 248 -8.46 -8.71 -2.47
C ILE A 248 -7.46 -7.57 -2.40
N ALA A 249 -6.26 -7.84 -2.91
CA ALA A 249 -5.19 -6.85 -3.03
C ALA A 249 -5.52 -5.83 -4.12
N HIS A 250 -5.50 -4.54 -3.79
CA HIS A 250 -5.79 -3.50 -4.77
C HIS A 250 -5.12 -2.16 -4.44
N SER A 251 -5.34 -1.19 -5.31
CA SER A 251 -5.03 0.21 -5.07
C SER A 251 -6.14 1.07 -5.67
N HIS A 252 -6.62 2.02 -4.91
CA HIS A 252 -7.42 3.11 -5.43
C HIS A 252 -6.50 4.31 -5.72
N LEU A 253 -6.64 4.93 -6.89
CA LEU A 253 -5.88 6.13 -7.26
C LEU A 253 -6.83 7.20 -7.76
N ASP A 254 -6.98 8.27 -7.00
CA ASP A 254 -7.62 9.49 -7.48
C ASP A 254 -6.81 10.11 -8.61
N ILE A 255 -7.44 10.28 -9.77
CA ILE A 255 -6.80 10.94 -10.93
C ILE A 255 -6.51 12.41 -10.62
N ALA A 256 -7.32 13.04 -9.78
CA ALA A 256 -7.07 14.35 -9.18
C ALA A 256 -7.75 14.40 -7.81
N TYR A 257 -7.05 14.95 -6.80
CA TYR A 257 -7.57 15.14 -5.44
C TYR A 257 -6.85 16.35 -4.81
N TYR A 258 -5.95 16.16 -3.83
CA TYR A 258 -4.99 17.16 -3.37
C TYR A 258 -3.76 17.25 -4.29
N TRP A 259 -3.88 16.80 -5.51
CA TRP A 259 -2.92 16.87 -6.60
C TRP A 259 -3.66 17.02 -7.93
N ARG A 260 -2.94 17.53 -8.91
CA ARG A 260 -3.46 17.67 -10.28
C ARG A 260 -3.37 16.35 -11.03
N ARG A 261 -4.21 16.16 -12.06
CA ARG A 261 -4.21 14.99 -12.95
C ARG A 261 -2.81 14.63 -13.49
N ILE A 262 -1.98 15.64 -13.78
CA ILE A 262 -0.62 15.39 -14.27
C ILE A 262 0.27 14.65 -13.27
N HIS A 263 0.07 14.84 -11.97
CA HIS A 263 0.80 14.16 -10.92
C HIS A 263 0.36 12.69 -10.78
N ALA A 264 -0.89 12.35 -11.15
CA ALA A 264 -1.37 10.98 -11.12
C ALA A 264 -0.54 10.05 -12.03
N VAL A 265 0.10 10.58 -13.08
CA VAL A 265 0.96 9.80 -13.97
C VAL A 265 2.18 9.22 -13.24
N GLN A 266 2.87 10.03 -12.43
CA GLN A 266 4.01 9.53 -11.64
C GLN A 266 3.57 8.71 -10.41
N LYS A 267 2.41 9.05 -9.80
CA LYS A 267 1.81 8.26 -8.72
C LYS A 267 1.48 6.83 -9.21
N ASN A 268 0.88 6.74 -10.38
CA ASN A 268 0.56 5.46 -11.02
C ASN A 268 1.83 4.67 -11.37
N LEU A 269 2.84 5.32 -11.95
CA LEU A 269 4.14 4.68 -12.23
C LEU A 269 4.72 4.03 -10.96
N ARG A 270 4.82 4.79 -9.86
CA ARG A 270 5.32 4.28 -8.58
C ARG A 270 4.49 3.09 -8.10
N THR A 271 3.16 3.23 -8.07
CA THR A 271 2.23 2.18 -7.63
C THR A 271 2.46 0.89 -8.41
N VAL A 272 2.44 0.97 -9.74
CA VAL A 272 2.62 -0.21 -10.60
C VAL A 272 3.99 -0.83 -10.40
N LEU A 273 5.07 -0.05 -10.38
CA LEU A 273 6.43 -0.56 -10.16
C LEU A 273 6.54 -1.35 -8.85
N ILE A 274 5.98 -0.83 -7.76
CA ILE A 274 6.01 -1.48 -6.45
C ILE A 274 5.27 -2.82 -6.52
N GLN A 275 4.06 -2.84 -7.10
CA GLN A 275 3.28 -4.07 -7.20
C GLN A 275 3.94 -5.11 -8.13
N LEU A 276 4.57 -4.69 -9.21
CA LEU A 276 5.36 -5.58 -10.06
C LEU A 276 6.51 -6.24 -9.27
N ARG A 277 7.22 -5.48 -8.43
CA ARG A 277 8.31 -6.04 -7.58
C ARG A 277 7.78 -7.02 -6.54
N LEU A 278 6.63 -6.76 -5.95
CA LEU A 278 5.98 -7.71 -5.05
C LEU A 278 5.57 -9.01 -5.78
N MET A 279 5.05 -8.92 -7.01
CA MET A 279 4.75 -10.10 -7.84
C MET A 279 6.00 -10.86 -8.28
N ASP A 280 7.15 -10.21 -8.42
CA ASP A 280 8.42 -10.89 -8.69
C ASP A 280 8.91 -11.69 -7.48
N LYS A 281 8.72 -11.13 -6.29
CA LYS A 281 9.12 -11.76 -5.02
C LYS A 281 8.14 -12.84 -4.55
N TYR A 282 6.83 -12.62 -4.75
CA TYR A 282 5.74 -13.50 -4.31
C TYR A 282 4.94 -14.02 -5.51
N PRO A 283 5.27 -15.20 -6.05
CA PRO A 283 4.64 -15.75 -7.27
C PRO A 283 3.12 -15.94 -7.16
N ASP A 284 2.61 -16.23 -5.97
CA ASP A 284 1.17 -16.44 -5.71
C ASP A 284 0.41 -15.14 -5.46
N PHE A 285 1.10 -14.01 -5.29
CA PHE A 285 0.48 -12.71 -5.08
C PHE A 285 -0.26 -12.25 -6.33
N LYS A 286 -1.54 -11.93 -6.14
CA LYS A 286 -2.43 -11.38 -7.17
C LYS A 286 -2.87 -9.99 -6.76
N TYR A 287 -2.92 -9.10 -7.73
CA TYR A 287 -3.24 -7.70 -7.49
C TYR A 287 -4.19 -7.16 -8.54
N THR A 288 -5.15 -6.35 -8.11
CA THR A 288 -6.12 -5.70 -9.00
C THR A 288 -5.89 -4.18 -9.08
N HIS A 289 -6.12 -3.63 -10.26
CA HIS A 289 -6.06 -2.18 -10.47
C HIS A 289 -7.08 -1.74 -11.51
N THR A 290 -7.69 -0.59 -11.27
CA THR A 290 -8.78 -0.02 -12.07
C THR A 290 -8.26 0.99 -13.09
N GLN A 291 -9.19 1.60 -13.82
CA GLN A 291 -9.07 2.83 -14.62
C GLN A 291 -8.16 2.70 -15.86
N PRO A 292 -8.70 2.33 -17.03
CA PRO A 292 -7.98 2.33 -18.32
C PRO A 292 -7.11 3.55 -18.59
N TYR A 293 -7.50 4.74 -18.12
CA TYR A 293 -6.70 5.97 -18.20
C TYR A 293 -5.28 5.79 -17.67
N VAL A 294 -5.10 5.13 -16.51
CA VAL A 294 -3.77 4.97 -15.91
C VAL A 294 -2.90 4.01 -16.71
N TYR A 295 -3.48 3.00 -17.37
CA TYR A 295 -2.76 2.10 -18.28
C TYR A 295 -2.32 2.83 -19.57
N GLU A 296 -3.16 3.72 -20.11
CA GLU A 296 -2.79 4.55 -21.27
C GLU A 296 -1.63 5.49 -20.94
N THR A 297 -1.58 6.03 -19.73
CA THR A 297 -0.44 6.86 -19.30
C THR A 297 0.85 6.06 -19.18
N LEU A 298 0.79 4.80 -18.71
CA LEU A 298 1.95 3.91 -18.70
C LEU A 298 2.40 3.54 -20.12
N GLU A 299 1.47 3.12 -20.97
CA GLU A 299 1.78 2.78 -22.37
C GLU A 299 2.47 3.95 -23.08
N LYS A 300 1.97 5.16 -22.87
CA LYS A 300 2.47 6.37 -23.55
C LYS A 300 3.80 6.87 -23.01
N TYR A 301 3.96 6.92 -21.70
CA TYR A 301 5.08 7.62 -21.06
C TYR A 301 6.15 6.67 -20.49
N TYR A 302 5.79 5.39 -20.25
CA TYR A 302 6.65 4.38 -19.63
C TYR A 302 6.47 3.00 -20.29
N PRO A 303 6.72 2.91 -21.63
CA PRO A 303 6.40 1.71 -22.43
C PRO A 303 7.08 0.44 -21.92
N ASP A 304 8.29 0.54 -21.36
CA ASP A 304 9.02 -0.62 -20.82
C ASP A 304 8.29 -1.18 -19.58
N VAL A 305 7.83 -0.29 -18.68
CA VAL A 305 7.06 -0.68 -17.50
C VAL A 305 5.70 -1.25 -17.90
N PHE A 306 5.07 -0.68 -18.92
CA PHE A 306 3.82 -1.21 -19.47
C PHE A 306 3.99 -2.60 -20.09
N ALA A 307 5.10 -2.84 -20.77
CA ALA A 307 5.42 -4.17 -21.32
C ALA A 307 5.58 -5.23 -20.21
N GLU A 308 6.23 -4.87 -19.12
CA GLU A 308 6.36 -5.71 -17.93
C GLU A 308 5.01 -5.99 -17.27
N LEU A 309 4.17 -4.97 -17.09
CA LEU A 309 2.79 -5.10 -16.60
C LEU A 309 1.97 -6.07 -17.46
N LYS A 310 2.07 -5.96 -18.79
CA LYS A 310 1.36 -6.89 -19.71
C LYS A 310 1.74 -8.34 -19.50
N GLN A 311 2.99 -8.65 -19.15
CA GLN A 311 3.41 -10.01 -18.82
C GLN A 311 2.71 -10.51 -17.55
N LYS A 312 2.60 -9.64 -16.52
CA LYS A 312 1.89 -9.98 -15.27
C LYS A 312 0.37 -10.12 -15.48
N VAL A 313 -0.21 -9.37 -16.42
CA VAL A 313 -1.61 -9.58 -16.84
C VAL A 313 -1.79 -10.91 -17.58
N ALA A 314 -0.85 -11.26 -18.43
CA ALA A 314 -0.92 -12.50 -19.23
C ALA A 314 -0.77 -13.76 -18.35
N ASN A 315 0.04 -13.74 -17.31
CA ASN A 315 0.24 -14.85 -16.37
C ASN A 315 -0.80 -14.88 -15.23
N GLY A 316 -1.70 -13.87 -15.13
CA GLY A 316 -2.79 -13.84 -14.16
C GLY A 316 -2.43 -13.30 -12.77
N GLN A 317 -1.21 -12.75 -12.58
CA GLN A 317 -0.85 -12.10 -11.32
C GLN A 317 -1.44 -10.68 -11.20
N PHE A 318 -1.51 -9.94 -12.31
CA PHE A 318 -2.10 -8.61 -12.35
C PHE A 318 -3.45 -8.67 -13.08
N GLU A 319 -4.52 -8.27 -12.41
CA GLU A 319 -5.87 -8.28 -12.96
C GLU A 319 -6.38 -6.86 -13.18
N PRO A 320 -6.48 -6.38 -14.44
CA PRO A 320 -7.22 -5.17 -14.76
C PRO A 320 -8.71 -5.37 -14.46
N VAL A 321 -9.28 -4.49 -13.62
CA VAL A 321 -10.68 -4.50 -13.20
C VAL A 321 -11.35 -3.15 -13.44
N GLY A 322 -12.69 -3.10 -13.38
CA GLY A 322 -13.46 -1.88 -13.54
C GLY A 322 -13.65 -1.49 -15.01
N ALA A 323 -14.85 -1.72 -15.55
CA ALA A 323 -15.16 -1.54 -16.96
C ALA A 323 -15.16 -0.08 -17.45
N MET A 324 -15.22 0.89 -16.53
CA MET A 324 -15.26 2.31 -16.85
C MET A 324 -13.86 2.90 -17.05
N TYR A 325 -13.75 3.92 -17.90
CA TYR A 325 -12.47 4.53 -18.29
C TYR A 325 -11.71 5.16 -17.11
N VAL A 326 -12.44 5.76 -16.19
CA VAL A 326 -11.99 6.16 -14.84
C VAL A 326 -13.00 5.67 -13.81
N GLU A 327 -12.80 5.89 -12.54
CA GLU A 327 -13.83 5.76 -11.49
C GLU A 327 -14.62 7.08 -11.43
N PRO A 328 -15.72 7.23 -12.20
CA PRO A 328 -16.41 8.49 -12.33
C PRO A 328 -17.40 8.70 -11.20
N ASP A 329 -17.76 9.96 -10.92
CA ASP A 329 -19.02 10.25 -10.24
C ASP A 329 -20.17 9.58 -11.01
N CYS A 330 -21.08 8.92 -10.32
CA CYS A 330 -22.18 8.17 -10.93
C CYS A 330 -23.56 8.79 -10.69
N ASN A 331 -23.63 9.98 -10.10
CA ASN A 331 -24.89 10.72 -9.85
C ASN A 331 -25.04 11.97 -10.71
N ILE A 332 -23.99 12.78 -10.82
CA ILE A 332 -24.03 14.08 -11.51
C ILE A 332 -23.95 13.93 -13.03
N PRO A 333 -23.07 13.09 -13.62
CA PRO A 333 -22.98 12.92 -15.05
C PRO A 333 -24.27 12.36 -15.65
N ASN A 334 -24.60 12.78 -16.88
CA ASN A 334 -25.73 12.21 -17.59
C ASN A 334 -25.45 10.77 -18.08
N ALA A 335 -26.52 10.06 -18.47
CA ALA A 335 -26.44 8.66 -18.90
C ALA A 335 -25.48 8.45 -20.07
N GLU A 336 -25.43 9.37 -21.04
CA GLU A 336 -24.50 9.27 -22.20
C GLU A 336 -23.03 9.32 -21.74
N SER A 337 -22.71 10.14 -20.75
CA SER A 337 -21.35 10.17 -20.18
C SER A 337 -20.99 8.85 -19.55
N LEU A 338 -21.90 8.22 -18.78
CA LEU A 338 -21.67 6.91 -18.16
C LEU A 338 -21.56 5.79 -19.20
N VAL A 339 -22.36 5.84 -20.28
CA VAL A 339 -22.21 4.90 -21.42
C VAL A 339 -20.82 5.02 -22.03
N ARG A 340 -20.33 6.26 -22.23
CA ARG A 340 -18.97 6.49 -22.78
C ARG A 340 -17.86 6.02 -21.85
N GLN A 341 -18.04 6.11 -20.54
CA GLN A 341 -17.10 5.53 -19.58
C GLN A 341 -16.90 4.02 -19.84
N CYS A 342 -18.02 3.28 -19.98
CA CYS A 342 -17.95 1.86 -20.30
C CYS A 342 -17.41 1.60 -21.72
N LEU A 343 -17.83 2.37 -22.72
CA LEU A 343 -17.42 2.20 -24.10
C LEU A 343 -15.89 2.36 -24.23
N TYR A 344 -15.35 3.47 -23.77
CA TYR A 344 -13.91 3.74 -23.86
C TYR A 344 -13.11 2.81 -22.95
N GLY A 345 -13.62 2.50 -21.75
CA GLY A 345 -12.98 1.57 -20.84
C GLY A 345 -12.81 0.19 -21.46
N GLN A 346 -13.90 -0.40 -21.97
CA GLN A 346 -13.88 -1.72 -22.60
C GLN A 346 -13.06 -1.76 -23.90
N GLN A 347 -13.10 -0.70 -24.72
CA GLN A 347 -12.26 -0.60 -25.92
C GLN A 347 -10.78 -0.55 -25.57
N THR A 348 -10.40 0.20 -24.53
CA THR A 348 -9.03 0.30 -24.06
C THR A 348 -8.52 -1.04 -23.53
N TYR A 349 -9.27 -1.73 -22.68
CA TYR A 349 -8.91 -3.06 -22.21
C TYR A 349 -8.74 -4.07 -23.34
N LYS A 350 -9.69 -4.09 -24.29
CA LYS A 350 -9.62 -4.96 -25.47
C LYS A 350 -8.39 -4.68 -26.33
N ARG A 351 -8.05 -3.40 -26.54
CA ARG A 351 -6.87 -2.98 -27.28
C ARG A 351 -5.57 -3.39 -26.59
N MET A 352 -5.48 -3.19 -25.28
CA MET A 352 -4.25 -3.39 -24.50
C MET A 352 -4.00 -4.85 -24.13
N PHE A 353 -5.05 -5.56 -23.71
CA PHE A 353 -4.96 -6.88 -23.12
C PHE A 353 -5.72 -7.97 -23.88
N GLY A 354 -6.36 -7.64 -25.00
CA GLY A 354 -7.09 -8.58 -25.87
C GLY A 354 -8.44 -9.04 -25.30
N LYS A 355 -8.83 -8.59 -24.11
CA LYS A 355 -10.08 -8.98 -23.43
C LYS A 355 -10.80 -7.76 -22.86
N THR A 356 -12.12 -7.87 -22.70
CA THR A 356 -12.93 -6.96 -21.91
C THR A 356 -13.00 -7.43 -20.46
N VAL A 357 -13.46 -6.56 -19.57
CA VAL A 357 -13.73 -6.91 -18.15
C VAL A 357 -15.22 -6.98 -17.89
N ASN A 358 -15.66 -7.84 -16.99
CA ASN A 358 -17.07 -8.08 -16.68
C ASN A 358 -17.51 -7.51 -15.33
N ASN A 359 -16.69 -6.68 -14.72
CA ASN A 359 -16.98 -6.02 -13.44
C ASN A 359 -16.85 -4.50 -13.54
N ALA A 360 -17.64 -3.78 -12.74
CA ALA A 360 -17.47 -2.38 -12.43
C ALA A 360 -16.94 -2.28 -10.99
N TRP A 361 -15.83 -1.55 -10.82
CA TRP A 361 -15.12 -1.45 -9.55
C TRP A 361 -15.02 0.02 -9.15
N LEU A 362 -15.88 0.45 -8.23
CA LEU A 362 -16.09 1.85 -7.86
C LEU A 362 -16.06 2.01 -6.32
N PRO A 363 -14.92 1.76 -5.66
CA PRO A 363 -14.86 1.72 -4.19
C PRO A 363 -15.07 3.09 -3.55
N ASP A 364 -14.68 4.17 -4.22
CA ASP A 364 -14.69 5.53 -3.66
C ASP A 364 -15.73 6.46 -4.32
N VAL A 365 -16.80 5.90 -4.87
CA VAL A 365 -17.87 6.67 -5.52
C VAL A 365 -19.02 6.92 -4.54
N PHE A 366 -19.40 8.21 -4.39
CA PHE A 366 -20.35 8.71 -3.38
C PHE A 366 -21.80 8.66 -3.85
N GLY A 367 -22.23 7.50 -4.30
CA GLY A 367 -23.58 7.21 -4.75
C GLY A 367 -23.65 6.79 -6.22
N ASN A 368 -24.67 5.99 -6.54
CA ASN A 368 -24.78 5.31 -7.81
C ASN A 368 -26.19 5.48 -8.37
N SER A 369 -26.30 6.03 -9.58
CA SER A 369 -27.59 6.25 -10.25
C SER A 369 -28.31 4.93 -10.54
N TRP A 370 -29.62 4.90 -10.37
CA TRP A 370 -30.49 3.76 -10.66
C TRP A 370 -30.45 3.25 -12.11
N ILE A 371 -29.92 4.06 -13.05
CA ILE A 371 -29.75 3.66 -14.45
C ILE A 371 -28.49 2.81 -14.66
N LEU A 372 -27.58 2.79 -13.69
CA LEU A 372 -26.27 2.15 -13.83
C LEU A 372 -26.36 0.65 -14.15
N PRO A 373 -27.23 -0.18 -13.52
CA PRO A 373 -27.38 -1.59 -13.88
C PRO A 373 -27.71 -1.82 -15.36
N GLN A 374 -28.55 -0.96 -15.96
CA GLN A 374 -28.87 -1.03 -17.38
C GLN A 374 -27.64 -0.77 -18.25
N ILE A 375 -26.87 0.28 -17.93
CA ILE A 375 -25.67 0.65 -18.67
C ILE A 375 -24.60 -0.45 -18.55
N LEU A 376 -24.36 -0.91 -17.34
CA LEU A 376 -23.37 -1.96 -17.05
C LEU A 376 -23.73 -3.26 -17.79
N LYS A 377 -24.95 -3.74 -17.63
CA LYS A 377 -25.39 -5.01 -18.27
C LYS A 377 -25.30 -4.95 -19.80
N LYS A 378 -25.69 -3.83 -20.41
CA LYS A 378 -25.59 -3.62 -21.87
C LYS A 378 -24.15 -3.41 -22.36
N SER A 379 -23.23 -3.13 -21.44
CA SER A 379 -21.77 -3.01 -21.70
C SER A 379 -21.00 -4.31 -21.42
N GLY A 380 -21.71 -5.42 -21.14
CA GLY A 380 -21.08 -6.72 -20.85
C GLY A 380 -20.56 -6.87 -19.43
N VAL A 381 -21.08 -6.08 -18.49
CA VAL A 381 -20.69 -6.10 -17.08
C VAL A 381 -21.76 -6.81 -16.26
N ASP A 382 -21.38 -7.83 -15.53
CA ASP A 382 -22.26 -8.67 -14.72
C ASP A 382 -22.11 -8.42 -13.21
N TYR A 383 -20.97 -7.86 -12.78
CA TYR A 383 -20.59 -7.67 -11.38
C TYR A 383 -20.32 -6.20 -11.08
N PHE A 384 -20.70 -5.78 -9.89
CA PHE A 384 -20.52 -4.41 -9.41
C PHE A 384 -19.95 -4.41 -8.00
N VAL A 385 -18.88 -3.67 -7.77
CA VAL A 385 -18.27 -3.47 -6.46
C VAL A 385 -18.26 -1.98 -6.13
N SER A 386 -18.75 -1.64 -4.93
CA SER A 386 -18.71 -0.29 -4.37
C SER A 386 -18.50 -0.37 -2.87
N ASN A 387 -18.22 0.75 -2.18
CA ASN A 387 -17.95 0.69 -0.74
C ASN A 387 -18.65 1.80 0.07
N LYS A 388 -18.87 2.99 -0.48
CA LYS A 388 -19.38 4.15 0.27
C LYS A 388 -20.73 3.94 0.95
N MET A 389 -21.51 2.96 0.50
CA MET A 389 -22.78 2.58 1.16
C MET A 389 -22.56 1.95 2.54
N SER A 390 -21.39 1.35 2.79
CA SER A 390 -21.02 0.74 4.07
C SER A 390 -20.28 1.71 4.99
N THR A 391 -19.41 2.59 4.45
CA THR A 391 -18.40 3.30 5.26
C THR A 391 -18.61 4.79 5.42
N TRP A 392 -19.33 5.46 4.52
CA TRP A 392 -19.61 6.90 4.57
C TRP A 392 -21.11 7.21 4.53
N ASN A 393 -21.92 6.30 5.03
CA ASN A 393 -23.37 6.40 5.06
C ASN A 393 -23.87 6.15 6.49
N ASP A 394 -24.00 7.21 7.25
CA ASP A 394 -24.41 7.19 8.67
C ASP A 394 -25.94 7.22 8.85
N THR A 395 -26.67 7.60 7.81
CA THR A 395 -28.13 7.84 7.90
C THR A 395 -28.98 6.79 7.21
N ASN A 396 -28.45 6.05 6.23
CA ASN A 396 -29.21 5.11 5.41
C ASN A 396 -28.38 3.84 5.12
N ARG A 397 -28.15 3.06 6.18
CA ARG A 397 -27.38 1.82 6.06
C ARG A 397 -28.10 0.83 5.15
N PHE A 398 -27.40 0.35 4.11
CA PHE A 398 -27.94 -0.66 3.22
C PHE A 398 -28.05 -2.01 3.94
N PRO A 399 -29.15 -2.78 3.76
CA PRO A 399 -29.42 -3.97 4.56
C PRO A 399 -28.67 -5.23 4.11
N HIS A 400 -27.92 -5.19 3.01
CA HIS A 400 -27.21 -6.31 2.42
C HIS A 400 -25.80 -5.90 1.97
N ASN A 401 -24.85 -6.82 2.06
CA ASN A 401 -23.52 -6.68 1.45
C ASN A 401 -23.48 -7.27 0.04
N ASN A 402 -24.24 -8.36 -0.20
CA ASN A 402 -24.34 -9.04 -1.50
C ASN A 402 -25.78 -9.08 -1.96
N PHE A 403 -26.06 -8.58 -3.15
CA PHE A 403 -27.44 -8.51 -3.67
C PHE A 403 -27.51 -8.43 -5.19
N ILE A 404 -28.69 -8.73 -5.72
CA ILE A 404 -29.00 -8.46 -7.13
C ILE A 404 -29.51 -7.04 -7.27
N TRP A 405 -28.70 -6.17 -7.87
CA TRP A 405 -29.10 -4.80 -8.15
C TRP A 405 -29.82 -4.71 -9.49
N LYS A 406 -31.10 -4.37 -9.44
CA LYS A 406 -31.97 -4.29 -10.61
C LYS A 406 -32.23 -2.83 -11.01
N GLY A 407 -31.99 -2.52 -12.28
CA GLY A 407 -32.26 -1.22 -12.88
C GLY A 407 -33.70 -1.05 -13.30
N ILE A 408 -34.05 0.16 -13.78
CA ILE A 408 -35.42 0.59 -14.17
C ILE A 408 -35.96 -0.20 -15.37
N ASP A 409 -35.12 -0.71 -16.25
CA ASP A 409 -35.48 -1.51 -17.43
C ASP A 409 -35.53 -3.02 -17.14
N GLY A 410 -35.29 -3.43 -15.90
CA GLY A 410 -35.25 -4.82 -15.49
C GLY A 410 -33.88 -5.49 -15.67
N SER A 411 -32.87 -4.84 -16.26
CA SER A 411 -31.49 -5.32 -16.29
C SER A 411 -30.95 -5.45 -14.86
N SER A 412 -30.10 -6.45 -14.63
CA SER A 412 -29.55 -6.68 -13.30
C SER A 412 -28.09 -7.05 -13.33
N VAL A 413 -27.37 -6.67 -12.28
CA VAL A 413 -25.99 -7.05 -11.99
C VAL A 413 -25.91 -7.60 -10.57
N TYR A 414 -24.92 -8.48 -10.31
CA TYR A 414 -24.61 -8.89 -8.95
C TYR A 414 -23.74 -7.82 -8.30
N ALA A 415 -24.18 -7.28 -7.19
CA ALA A 415 -23.51 -6.23 -6.46
C ALA A 415 -22.91 -6.76 -5.15
N CYS A 416 -21.69 -6.34 -4.87
CA CYS A 416 -21.01 -6.55 -3.60
C CYS A 416 -20.59 -5.21 -3.03
N VAL A 417 -20.98 -4.97 -1.78
CA VAL A 417 -20.58 -3.79 -0.99
C VAL A 417 -19.89 -4.30 0.27
N PRO A 418 -18.56 -4.42 0.27
CA PRO A 418 -17.80 -4.90 1.41
C PRO A 418 -18.16 -4.14 2.69
N PRO A 419 -18.25 -4.82 3.84
CA PRO A 419 -18.78 -4.24 5.07
C PRO A 419 -17.86 -3.21 5.72
N THR A 420 -16.54 -3.29 5.46
CA THR A 420 -15.50 -2.39 5.99
C THR A 420 -14.90 -1.52 4.90
N HIS A 421 -14.02 -0.61 5.27
CA HIS A 421 -13.38 0.33 4.35
C HIS A 421 -12.59 -0.40 3.25
N PHE A 422 -12.54 0.18 2.04
CA PHE A 422 -11.79 -0.37 0.91
C PHE A 422 -10.25 -0.16 1.01
N ILE A 423 -9.79 0.63 1.97
CA ILE A 423 -8.38 0.78 2.32
C ILE A 423 -8.17 0.11 3.67
N THR A 424 -7.61 -1.09 3.67
CA THR A 424 -7.19 -1.81 4.88
C THR A 424 -5.74 -2.25 4.75
N TRP A 425 -5.15 -2.67 5.85
CA TRP A 425 -3.75 -3.15 5.89
C TRP A 425 -3.66 -4.66 6.06
N ASN A 426 -4.77 -5.36 5.91
CA ASN A 426 -4.87 -6.81 6.05
C ASN A 426 -4.48 -7.31 7.45
N ALA A 427 -4.59 -6.45 8.48
CA ALA A 427 -4.34 -6.84 9.85
C ALA A 427 -5.42 -7.81 10.35
N PRO A 428 -5.10 -8.77 11.24
CA PRO A 428 -6.07 -9.74 11.77
C PRO A 428 -7.32 -9.09 12.37
N SER A 429 -7.17 -7.98 13.12
CA SER A 429 -8.31 -7.23 13.68
C SER A 429 -9.22 -6.65 12.60
N GLN A 430 -8.67 -6.17 11.47
CA GLN A 430 -9.46 -5.65 10.36
C GLN A 430 -10.19 -6.77 9.59
N ILE A 431 -9.58 -7.94 9.47
CA ILE A 431 -10.22 -9.12 8.88
C ILE A 431 -11.37 -9.60 9.78
N GLN A 432 -11.15 -9.63 11.09
CA GLN A 432 -12.18 -9.97 12.07
C GLN A 432 -13.32 -8.96 12.05
N GLU A 433 -13.02 -7.66 12.04
CA GLU A 433 -14.02 -6.60 11.92
C GLU A 433 -14.86 -6.74 10.64
N ASN A 434 -14.21 -7.05 9.50
CA ASN A 434 -14.89 -7.30 8.23
C ASN A 434 -15.88 -8.46 8.35
N TRP A 435 -15.45 -9.58 8.95
CA TRP A 435 -16.32 -10.72 9.17
C TRP A 435 -17.46 -10.40 10.12
N GLU A 436 -17.22 -9.70 11.23
CA GLU A 436 -18.27 -9.35 12.19
C GLU A 436 -19.31 -8.40 11.60
N ALA A 437 -18.86 -7.43 10.80
CA ALA A 437 -19.74 -6.46 10.14
C ALA A 437 -20.51 -7.04 8.95
N TYR A 438 -20.15 -8.23 8.45
CA TYR A 438 -20.83 -8.87 7.33
C TYR A 438 -22.24 -9.30 7.71
N ILE A 439 -23.26 -8.82 6.96
CA ILE A 439 -24.67 -8.98 7.30
C ILE A 439 -25.22 -10.31 6.77
N ASP A 440 -24.82 -10.73 5.57
CA ASP A 440 -25.41 -11.86 4.83
C ASP A 440 -24.78 -13.23 5.16
N LYS A 441 -24.32 -13.44 6.41
CA LYS A 441 -23.65 -14.69 6.85
C LYS A 441 -24.47 -15.95 6.62
N ASP A 442 -25.80 -15.84 6.70
CA ASP A 442 -26.76 -16.94 6.53
C ASP A 442 -27.04 -17.28 5.06
N GLN A 443 -26.64 -16.41 4.12
CA GLN A 443 -26.96 -16.56 2.70
C GLN A 443 -25.79 -17.01 1.83
N GLY A 444 -24.54 -16.91 2.28
CA GLY A 444 -23.43 -17.21 1.41
C GLY A 444 -22.07 -17.37 2.08
N GLY A 445 -21.94 -17.16 3.36
CA GLY A 445 -20.76 -17.55 4.14
C GLY A 445 -19.43 -16.88 3.83
N GLN A 446 -19.31 -16.07 2.74
CA GLN A 446 -18.07 -15.41 2.35
C GLN A 446 -18.25 -13.92 2.20
N THR A 447 -17.36 -13.14 2.82
CA THR A 447 -17.25 -11.70 2.63
C THR A 447 -15.99 -11.32 1.86
N MET A 448 -15.87 -10.05 1.47
CA MET A 448 -14.71 -9.49 0.78
C MET A 448 -14.03 -8.45 1.67
N ASN A 449 -12.72 -8.58 1.87
CA ASN A 449 -11.87 -7.53 2.42
C ASN A 449 -10.91 -7.00 1.35
N MET A 450 -11.00 -5.71 1.05
CA MET A 450 -10.10 -5.05 0.11
C MET A 450 -8.93 -4.46 0.90
N PHE A 451 -7.68 -4.76 0.49
CA PHE A 451 -6.51 -4.26 1.19
C PHE A 451 -5.49 -3.63 0.25
N GLY A 452 -4.77 -2.67 0.78
CA GLY A 452 -3.79 -1.84 0.07
C GLY A 452 -4.08 -0.37 0.25
N TYR A 453 -3.05 0.46 0.16
CA TYR A 453 -3.19 1.91 0.24
C TYR A 453 -3.92 2.48 -0.97
N GLY A 454 -4.72 3.54 -0.73
CA GLY A 454 -5.55 4.21 -1.71
C GLY A 454 -5.38 5.72 -1.73
N ASP A 455 -6.33 6.39 -2.32
CA ASP A 455 -6.35 7.82 -2.70
C ASP A 455 -5.14 8.19 -3.59
N GLY A 456 -3.93 8.17 -3.07
CA GLY A 456 -2.69 8.45 -3.80
C GLY A 456 -2.07 7.25 -4.51
N GLY A 457 -2.78 6.14 -4.62
CA GLY A 457 -2.22 4.88 -5.08
C GLY A 457 -1.37 4.24 -3.98
N SER A 458 -0.18 3.72 -4.33
CA SER A 458 0.72 2.99 -3.44
C SER A 458 0.43 1.48 -3.36
N GLY A 459 -0.81 1.06 -3.17
CA GLY A 459 -1.20 -0.36 -3.15
C GLY A 459 -0.66 -1.13 -1.95
N CYS A 460 -0.42 -2.42 -2.11
CA CYS A 460 -0.01 -3.30 -1.03
C CYS A 460 1.45 -3.08 -0.63
N THR A 461 1.74 -3.30 0.65
CA THR A 461 3.11 -3.44 1.16
C THR A 461 3.44 -4.92 1.33
N GLU A 462 4.70 -5.21 1.59
CA GLU A 462 5.18 -6.58 1.81
C GLU A 462 4.55 -7.22 3.06
N GLU A 463 4.33 -6.41 4.10
CA GLU A 463 3.72 -6.82 5.36
C GLU A 463 2.23 -7.21 5.23
N MET A 464 1.57 -6.79 4.16
CA MET A 464 0.16 -7.10 3.90
C MET A 464 -0.02 -8.43 3.17
N ILE A 465 1.03 -8.96 2.54
CA ILE A 465 1.03 -10.21 1.75
C ILE A 465 1.33 -11.40 2.64
#